data_50fe790e41b2abcec961ac16eb4655c6
#
_entry.id   50fe790e41b2abcec961ac16eb4655c6
#
_cell.length_a   1.000
_cell.length_b   1.000
_cell.length_c   1.000
_cell.angle_alpha   90.00
_cell.angle_beta   90.00
_cell.angle_gamma   90.00
#
_symmetry.space_group_name_H-M   'P 1'
#
loop_
_entity.id
_entity.type
_entity.pdbx_description
1 polymer ?
#
loop_
_entity_poly.entity_id
_entity_poly.type
_entity_poly.pdbx_seq_one_letter_code
_entity_poly.pdbx_strand_id
1 'polypeptide(L)'
;KSSSFLLENVINMAKNLTIRPFARLLTMLGDQLIKNEQIAVIELIKNAYDADADWVKISFDGFTESLNITPESRIIIEDNGCGMTAEIIEKSWMSPATPNKFSKDGSERRTPKYNRIIQGEKGIGRYAMLKLGRTINLTTRPANWILNSIGESESSKEYTLCFDLNSYDSDFIDGAKDGNEGLYLDELNFKLENQSPNVFEEHDVTINNLKFDKRENIHGTRIEISNLSGSWSLAKLKPIKDSFLRFGDLFNEVISPNEIQNNFSFGI
;
A
#
# COMPACT_ATOMS: atom_id res chain seq x y z
N LYS A 1 48.04 -37.64 -48.30
CA LYS A 1 48.13 -37.61 -46.84
C LYS A 1 47.20 -36.48 -46.37
N SER A 2 45.98 -36.86 -46.06
CA SER A 2 44.87 -35.98 -45.63
C SER A 2 45.03 -35.68 -44.15
N SER A 3 45.26 -34.44 -43.84
CA SER A 3 45.04 -33.89 -42.49
C SER A 3 43.59 -33.42 -42.38
N SER A 4 42.79 -34.26 -41.76
CA SER A 4 41.46 -33.89 -41.37
C SER A 4 41.61 -32.91 -40.23
N PHE A 5 41.33 -31.64 -40.49
CA PHE A 5 41.08 -30.64 -39.47
C PHE A 5 39.72 -30.93 -38.83
N LEU A 6 39.77 -31.45 -37.64
CA LEU A 6 38.61 -31.47 -36.76
C LEU A 6 38.29 -30.00 -36.42
N LEU A 7 37.32 -29.44 -37.14
CA LEU A 7 36.61 -28.24 -36.69
C LEU A 7 35.78 -28.65 -35.48
N GLU A 8 36.31 -28.40 -34.30
CA GLU A 8 35.50 -28.41 -33.09
C GLU A 8 34.42 -27.34 -33.26
N ASN A 9 33.20 -27.81 -33.48
CA ASN A 9 32.02 -26.98 -33.40
C ASN A 9 31.91 -26.45 -31.95
N VAL A 10 32.44 -25.27 -31.69
CA VAL A 10 32.12 -24.51 -30.51
C VAL A 10 30.64 -24.12 -30.64
N ILE A 11 29.79 -24.97 -30.13
CA ILE A 11 28.37 -24.63 -29.96
C ILE A 11 28.34 -23.46 -29.00
N ASN A 12 28.14 -22.27 -29.56
CA ASN A 12 27.96 -21.07 -28.79
C ASN A 12 26.58 -21.19 -28.07
N MET A 13 26.59 -21.83 -26.89
CA MET A 13 25.38 -21.95 -26.08
C MET A 13 25.05 -20.56 -25.52
N ALA A 14 24.15 -19.87 -26.18
CA ALA A 14 23.56 -18.67 -25.61
C ALA A 14 22.80 -19.04 -24.30
N LYS A 15 23.25 -18.49 -23.18
CA LYS A 15 22.59 -18.64 -21.87
C LYS A 15 21.68 -17.45 -21.64
N ASN A 16 20.40 -17.71 -21.51
CA ASN A 16 19.46 -16.69 -21.08
C ASN A 16 19.68 -16.39 -19.58
N LEU A 17 19.93 -15.14 -19.26
CA LEU A 17 20.06 -14.66 -17.88
C LEU A 17 18.82 -13.86 -17.51
N THR A 18 18.29 -14.09 -16.33
CA THR A 18 17.19 -13.32 -15.74
C THR A 18 17.71 -12.46 -14.60
N ILE A 19 17.18 -11.23 -14.47
CA ILE A 19 17.45 -10.39 -13.32
C ILE A 19 16.63 -10.93 -12.16
N ARG A 20 17.27 -11.26 -11.05
CA ARG A 20 16.65 -11.73 -9.83
C ARG A 20 17.08 -10.81 -8.68
N PRO A 21 16.21 -9.86 -8.25
CA PRO A 21 16.58 -8.92 -7.21
C PRO A 21 16.61 -9.57 -5.84
N PHE A 22 17.53 -9.14 -4.99
CA PHE A 22 17.54 -9.50 -3.59
C PHE A 22 16.38 -8.84 -2.83
N ALA A 23 15.90 -9.49 -1.77
CA ALA A 23 14.82 -9.02 -0.90
C ALA A 23 15.07 -7.62 -0.31
N ARG A 24 16.34 -7.23 -0.13
CA ARG A 24 16.77 -5.88 0.26
C ARG A 24 16.21 -4.78 -0.65
N LEU A 25 15.84 -5.10 -1.91
CA LEU A 25 15.18 -4.12 -2.79
C LEU A 25 13.91 -3.58 -2.16
N LEU A 26 13.16 -4.40 -1.41
CA LEU A 26 11.92 -3.97 -0.76
C LEU A 26 12.15 -2.88 0.30
N THR A 27 13.20 -3.04 1.13
CA THR A 27 13.63 -2.01 2.08
C THR A 27 14.10 -0.73 1.38
N MET A 28 14.83 -0.87 0.28
CA MET A 28 15.29 0.27 -0.51
C MET A 28 14.11 1.06 -1.12
N LEU A 29 13.03 0.39 -1.50
CA LEU A 29 11.80 1.07 -1.98
C LEU A 29 11.21 1.98 -0.89
N GLY A 30 11.14 1.51 0.36
CA GLY A 30 10.68 2.33 1.48
C GLY A 30 11.66 3.47 1.84
N ASP A 31 12.94 3.14 1.97
CA ASP A 31 13.93 4.08 2.52
C ASP A 31 14.41 5.13 1.52
N GLN A 32 14.59 4.78 0.25
CA GLN A 32 15.18 5.66 -0.75
C GLN A 32 14.16 6.38 -1.62
N LEU A 33 13.03 5.75 -1.92
CA LEU A 33 11.99 6.37 -2.75
C LEU A 33 11.06 7.29 -1.94
N ILE A 34 10.93 7.05 -0.64
CA ILE A 34 10.11 7.86 0.25
C ILE A 34 11.02 8.73 1.12
N LYS A 35 10.97 10.03 0.88
CA LYS A 35 11.91 11.01 1.47
C LYS A 35 11.84 11.07 3.00
N ASN A 36 10.64 11.00 3.57
CA ASN A 36 10.40 11.07 5.01
C ASN A 36 9.05 10.45 5.40
N GLU A 37 8.82 10.33 6.71
CA GLU A 37 7.60 9.74 7.26
C GLU A 37 6.33 10.51 6.87
N GLN A 38 6.43 11.83 6.72
CA GLN A 38 5.29 12.68 6.33
C GLN A 38 4.82 12.34 4.91
N ILE A 39 5.77 12.21 3.97
CA ILE A 39 5.47 11.80 2.59
C ILE A 39 4.90 10.37 2.57
N ALA A 40 5.43 9.47 3.42
CA ALA A 40 4.90 8.12 3.54
C ALA A 40 3.41 8.12 3.90
N VAL A 41 3.04 8.89 4.92
CA VAL A 41 1.63 9.03 5.32
C VAL A 41 0.78 9.61 4.19
N ILE A 42 1.26 10.67 3.51
CA ILE A 42 0.56 11.30 2.38
C ILE A 42 0.31 10.29 1.24
N GLU A 43 1.29 9.46 0.91
CA GLU A 43 1.13 8.43 -0.13
C GLU A 43 0.05 7.38 0.26
N LEU A 44 -0.01 6.99 1.53
CA LEU A 44 -1.04 6.06 1.99
C LEU A 44 -2.45 6.67 1.93
N ILE A 45 -2.57 7.98 2.18
CA ILE A 45 -3.86 8.67 2.05
C ILE A 45 -4.27 8.86 0.59
N LYS A 46 -3.31 9.10 -0.31
CA LYS A 46 -3.62 9.08 -1.75
C LYS A 46 -4.19 7.74 -2.18
N ASN A 47 -3.71 6.63 -1.60
CA ASN A 47 -4.29 5.32 -1.88
C ASN A 47 -5.76 5.23 -1.44
N ALA A 48 -6.13 5.78 -0.27
CA ALA A 48 -7.52 5.86 0.16
C ALA A 48 -8.38 6.71 -0.79
N TYR A 49 -7.84 7.86 -1.25
CA TYR A 49 -8.51 8.70 -2.25
C TYR A 49 -8.72 7.95 -3.57
N ASP A 50 -7.72 7.24 -4.05
CA ASP A 50 -7.77 6.43 -5.28
C ASP A 50 -8.70 5.20 -5.14
N ALA A 51 -9.00 4.81 -3.91
CA ALA A 51 -9.97 3.76 -3.58
C ALA A 51 -11.41 4.29 -3.43
N ASP A 52 -11.69 5.53 -3.85
CA ASP A 52 -13.01 6.17 -3.69
C ASP A 52 -13.50 6.28 -2.23
N ALA A 53 -12.58 6.40 -1.27
CA ALA A 53 -12.96 6.59 0.11
C ALA A 53 -13.66 7.95 0.34
N ASP A 54 -14.65 7.97 1.22
CA ASP A 54 -15.29 9.20 1.70
C ASP A 54 -14.50 9.82 2.85
N TRP A 55 -13.77 8.98 3.59
CA TRP A 55 -12.92 9.40 4.69
C TRP A 55 -11.67 8.52 4.81
N VAL A 56 -10.64 9.08 5.44
CA VAL A 56 -9.48 8.35 5.95
C VAL A 56 -9.18 8.83 7.36
N LYS A 57 -8.89 7.88 8.25
CA LYS A 57 -8.53 8.13 9.64
C LYS A 57 -7.11 7.62 9.91
N ILE A 58 -6.29 8.49 10.55
CA ILE A 58 -4.97 8.11 11.00
C ILE A 58 -4.95 8.17 12.51
N SER A 59 -4.56 7.08 13.15
CA SER A 59 -4.45 6.98 14.59
C SER A 59 -3.01 6.68 14.99
N PHE A 60 -2.51 7.40 16.00
CA PHE A 60 -1.23 7.17 16.67
C PHE A 60 -1.54 6.53 18.02
N ASP A 61 -1.42 5.21 18.10
CA ASP A 61 -1.79 4.42 19.26
C ASP A 61 -0.54 3.94 20.02
N GLY A 62 -0.58 3.91 21.34
CA GLY A 62 0.54 3.48 22.17
C GLY A 62 1.74 4.43 22.21
N PHE A 63 1.62 5.66 21.72
CA PHE A 63 2.66 6.68 21.83
C PHE A 63 2.59 7.40 23.18
N THR A 64 3.71 7.99 23.60
CA THR A 64 3.69 8.93 24.74
C THR A 64 2.94 10.22 24.35
N GLU A 65 2.59 11.05 25.34
CA GLU A 65 1.96 12.36 25.12
C GLU A 65 2.77 13.28 24.19
N SER A 66 4.10 13.12 24.16
CA SER A 66 5.01 13.86 23.28
C SER A 66 5.23 13.17 21.94
N LEU A 67 4.47 12.12 21.62
CA LEU A 67 4.62 11.28 20.43
C LEU A 67 5.97 10.56 20.31
N ASN A 68 6.61 10.24 21.45
CA ASN A 68 7.74 9.33 21.41
C ASN A 68 7.25 7.89 21.20
N ILE A 69 8.00 7.15 20.38
CA ILE A 69 7.73 5.74 20.11
C ILE A 69 7.99 4.91 21.36
N THR A 70 7.08 4.00 21.65
CA THR A 70 7.22 2.91 22.64
C THR A 70 7.17 1.56 21.90
N PRO A 71 7.48 0.45 22.56
CA PRO A 71 7.32 -0.89 21.95
C PRO A 71 5.89 -1.20 21.49
N GLU A 72 4.89 -0.58 22.12
CA GLU A 72 3.46 -0.75 21.81
C GLU A 72 2.96 0.22 20.75
N SER A 73 3.80 1.18 20.33
CA SER A 73 3.40 2.21 19.37
C SER A 73 3.07 1.63 18.02
N ARG A 74 1.95 2.08 17.46
CA ARG A 74 1.50 1.73 16.13
C ARG A 74 0.82 2.91 15.45
N ILE A 75 0.94 2.95 14.13
CA ILE A 75 0.21 3.89 13.28
C ILE A 75 -0.85 3.10 12.54
N ILE A 76 -2.09 3.53 12.65
CA ILE A 76 -3.23 2.90 11.99
C ILE A 76 -3.79 3.87 10.96
N ILE A 77 -3.90 3.42 9.72
CA ILE A 77 -4.51 4.16 8.62
C ILE A 77 -5.70 3.35 8.13
N GLU A 78 -6.88 3.91 8.27
CA GLU A 78 -8.15 3.25 7.96
C GLU A 78 -8.98 4.13 7.04
N ASP A 79 -9.60 3.54 6.02
CA ASP A 79 -10.48 4.19 5.06
C ASP A 79 -11.73 3.35 4.79
N ASN A 80 -12.77 3.99 4.26
CA ASN A 80 -13.98 3.32 3.75
C ASN A 80 -14.02 3.28 2.21
N GLY A 81 -12.86 3.17 1.58
CA GLY A 81 -12.77 3.01 0.14
C GLY A 81 -13.32 1.66 -0.36
N CYS A 82 -13.17 1.39 -1.64
CA CYS A 82 -13.72 0.19 -2.27
C CYS A 82 -13.13 -1.13 -1.75
N GLY A 83 -12.06 -1.10 -0.96
CA GLY A 83 -11.37 -2.30 -0.49
C GLY A 83 -10.76 -3.13 -1.62
N MET A 84 -10.32 -4.35 -1.32
CA MET A 84 -9.64 -5.21 -2.28
C MET A 84 -10.13 -6.65 -2.21
N THR A 85 -10.35 -7.27 -3.37
CA THR A 85 -10.55 -8.74 -3.48
C THR A 85 -9.20 -9.45 -3.35
N ALA A 86 -9.21 -10.76 -3.13
CA ALA A 86 -7.99 -11.58 -3.13
C ALA A 86 -7.19 -11.36 -4.42
N GLU A 87 -7.85 -11.33 -5.57
CA GLU A 87 -7.22 -11.13 -6.87
C GLU A 87 -6.54 -9.76 -6.99
N ILE A 88 -7.16 -8.69 -6.48
CA ILE A 88 -6.54 -7.34 -6.46
C ILE A 88 -5.31 -7.33 -5.57
N ILE A 89 -5.37 -8.01 -4.41
CA ILE A 89 -4.21 -8.13 -3.53
C ILE A 89 -3.07 -8.85 -4.25
N GLU A 90 -3.31 -10.01 -4.82
CA GLU A 90 -2.30 -10.83 -5.48
C GLU A 90 -1.70 -10.14 -6.72
N LYS A 91 -2.56 -9.70 -7.64
CA LYS A 91 -2.12 -9.22 -8.96
C LYS A 91 -1.71 -7.76 -9.00
N SER A 92 -2.27 -6.94 -8.10
CA SER A 92 -2.01 -5.51 -8.10
C SER A 92 -1.25 -5.07 -6.87
N TRP A 93 -1.75 -5.39 -5.66
CA TRP A 93 -1.17 -4.86 -4.43
C TRP A 93 0.20 -5.46 -4.13
N MET A 94 0.39 -6.77 -4.37
CA MET A 94 1.67 -7.47 -4.20
C MET A 94 2.66 -7.24 -5.37
N SER A 95 2.24 -6.60 -6.45
CA SER A 95 3.08 -6.38 -7.63
C SER A 95 3.54 -4.92 -7.69
N PRO A 96 4.78 -4.58 -7.29
CA PRO A 96 5.30 -3.22 -7.37
C PRO A 96 5.45 -2.76 -8.82
N ALA A 97 5.34 -1.43 -9.02
CA ALA A 97 5.55 -0.77 -10.30
C ALA A 97 4.62 -1.22 -11.45
N THR A 98 3.40 -1.67 -11.11
CA THR A 98 2.41 -1.99 -12.15
C THR A 98 2.02 -0.74 -12.93
N PRO A 99 1.94 -0.80 -14.29
CA PRO A 99 1.60 0.34 -15.15
C PRO A 99 0.10 0.61 -15.13
N ASN A 100 -0.45 0.99 -13.96
CA ASN A 100 -1.90 1.10 -13.77
C ASN A 100 -2.48 2.50 -13.99
N LYS A 101 -1.66 3.52 -14.31
CA LYS A 101 -2.12 4.91 -14.41
C LYS A 101 -2.90 5.22 -15.69
N PHE A 102 -2.49 4.65 -16.81
CA PHE A 102 -3.11 4.93 -18.11
C PHE A 102 -3.96 3.75 -18.56
N SER A 103 -5.10 4.05 -19.16
CA SER A 103 -5.86 3.08 -19.91
C SER A 103 -5.13 2.73 -21.24
N LYS A 104 -5.55 1.67 -21.91
CA LYS A 104 -4.93 1.21 -23.17
C LYS A 104 -4.98 2.27 -24.28
N ASP A 105 -5.91 3.20 -24.21
CA ASP A 105 -6.08 4.32 -25.15
C ASP A 105 -5.25 5.57 -24.75
N GLY A 106 -4.48 5.50 -23.67
CA GLY A 106 -3.67 6.63 -23.19
C GLY A 106 -4.43 7.66 -22.35
N SER A 107 -5.72 7.47 -22.11
CA SER A 107 -6.49 8.35 -21.22
C SER A 107 -6.13 8.13 -19.76
N GLU A 108 -6.32 9.17 -18.92
CA GLU A 108 -6.16 9.07 -17.48
C GLU A 108 -7.20 8.11 -16.88
N ARG A 109 -6.76 7.18 -16.04
CA ARG A 109 -7.67 6.31 -15.31
C ARG A 109 -8.37 7.08 -14.21
N ARG A 110 -9.65 6.76 -14.05
CA ARG A 110 -10.52 7.36 -13.05
C ARG A 110 -11.10 6.28 -12.14
N THR A 111 -11.44 6.70 -10.94
CA THR A 111 -12.07 5.82 -9.97
C THR A 111 -13.52 5.53 -10.34
N PRO A 112 -14.05 4.34 -10.00
CA PRO A 112 -15.36 3.89 -10.50
C PRO A 112 -16.55 4.61 -9.87
N LYS A 113 -16.48 4.99 -8.58
CA LYS A 113 -17.61 5.58 -7.83
C LYS A 113 -17.68 7.10 -8.03
N TYR A 114 -16.57 7.79 -7.83
CA TYR A 114 -16.51 9.26 -7.84
C TYR A 114 -15.84 9.87 -9.06
N ASN A 115 -15.41 9.04 -10.02
CA ASN A 115 -14.74 9.50 -11.24
C ASN A 115 -13.50 10.38 -10.97
N ARG A 116 -12.82 10.15 -9.83
CA ARG A 116 -11.61 10.87 -9.42
C ARG A 116 -10.44 10.49 -10.31
N ILE A 117 -9.56 11.44 -10.60
CA ILE A 117 -8.29 11.16 -11.29
C ILE A 117 -7.37 10.41 -10.32
N ILE A 118 -6.87 9.25 -10.73
CA ILE A 118 -5.96 8.43 -9.90
C ILE A 118 -4.65 9.18 -9.68
N GLN A 119 -4.27 9.36 -8.42
CA GLN A 119 -3.07 10.09 -7.99
C GLN A 119 -1.82 9.21 -7.91
N GLY A 120 -1.98 7.91 -7.77
CA GLY A 120 -0.89 6.94 -7.68
C GLY A 120 -0.15 6.77 -8.99
N GLU A 121 0.98 7.49 -9.18
CA GLU A 121 1.68 7.54 -10.48
C GLU A 121 2.54 6.31 -10.79
N LYS A 122 3.23 5.77 -9.79
CA LYS A 122 4.33 4.81 -10.00
C LYS A 122 4.01 3.38 -9.54
N GLY A 123 2.85 3.15 -8.93
CA GLY A 123 2.51 1.85 -8.34
C GLY A 123 3.39 1.43 -7.16
N ILE A 124 4.13 2.38 -6.55
CA ILE A 124 5.03 2.14 -5.41
C ILE A 124 4.57 2.85 -4.14
N GLY A 125 3.62 3.78 -4.20
CA GLY A 125 3.14 4.56 -3.06
C GLY A 125 2.65 3.70 -1.89
N ARG A 126 2.09 2.52 -2.19
CA ARG A 126 1.65 1.54 -1.17
C ARG A 126 2.79 1.02 -0.29
N TYR A 127 4.01 0.94 -0.83
CA TYR A 127 5.19 0.52 -0.08
C TYR A 127 5.77 1.62 0.82
N ALA A 128 5.16 2.81 0.82
CA ALA A 128 5.50 3.87 1.76
C ALA A 128 5.34 3.45 3.23
N MET A 129 4.46 2.47 3.51
CA MET A 129 4.33 1.86 4.83
C MET A 129 5.65 1.31 5.37
N LEU A 130 6.55 0.81 4.49
CA LEU A 130 7.86 0.27 4.88
C LEU A 130 8.83 1.35 5.40
N LYS A 131 8.56 2.63 5.09
CA LYS A 131 9.26 3.77 5.70
C LYS A 131 8.86 4.00 7.14
N LEU A 132 7.63 3.61 7.50
CA LEU A 132 7.04 3.90 8.81
C LEU A 132 7.36 2.82 9.84
N GLY A 133 7.43 1.56 9.43
CA GLY A 133 7.69 0.45 10.34
C GLY A 133 8.01 -0.86 9.63
N ARG A 134 8.24 -1.90 10.41
CA ARG A 134 8.73 -3.21 9.94
C ARG A 134 7.66 -4.30 9.96
N THR A 135 6.62 -4.14 10.77
CA THR A 135 5.49 -5.07 10.80
C THR A 135 4.23 -4.35 10.33
N ILE A 136 3.64 -4.85 9.26
CA ILE A 136 2.46 -4.26 8.63
C ILE A 136 1.37 -5.31 8.57
N ASN A 137 0.23 -5.01 9.19
CA ASN A 137 -0.99 -5.79 9.08
C ASN A 137 -1.98 -5.01 8.21
N LEU A 138 -2.27 -5.55 7.05
CA LEU A 138 -3.30 -5.05 6.16
C LEU A 138 -4.57 -5.87 6.37
N THR A 139 -5.69 -5.20 6.62
CA THR A 139 -7.03 -5.79 6.62
C THR A 139 -7.88 -5.05 5.61
N THR A 140 -8.60 -5.77 4.74
CA THR A 140 -9.44 -5.15 3.72
C THR A 140 -10.69 -5.97 3.44
N ARG A 141 -11.81 -5.26 3.25
CA ARG A 141 -13.07 -5.85 2.82
C ARG A 141 -13.52 -5.18 1.53
N PRO A 142 -13.71 -5.93 0.43
CA PRO A 142 -14.16 -5.33 -0.83
C PRO A 142 -15.62 -4.88 -0.73
N ALA A 143 -15.92 -3.76 -1.38
CA ALA A 143 -17.29 -3.31 -1.57
C ALA A 143 -18.04 -4.26 -2.51
N ASN A 144 -19.36 -4.29 -2.39
CA ASN A 144 -20.21 -5.24 -3.15
C ASN A 144 -20.19 -5.01 -4.67
N TRP A 145 -19.82 -3.80 -5.13
CA TRP A 145 -19.67 -3.46 -6.55
C TRP A 145 -18.27 -3.77 -7.11
N ILE A 146 -17.33 -4.19 -6.27
CA ILE A 146 -16.01 -4.66 -6.71
C ILE A 146 -16.10 -6.16 -6.97
N LEU A 147 -15.92 -6.51 -8.23
CA LEU A 147 -16.04 -7.89 -8.69
C LEU A 147 -14.66 -8.48 -9.00
N ASN A 148 -14.48 -9.77 -8.77
CA ASN A 148 -13.32 -10.52 -9.20
C ASN A 148 -13.36 -10.80 -10.72
N SER A 149 -12.36 -11.48 -11.28
CA SER A 149 -12.24 -11.75 -12.71
C SER A 149 -13.34 -12.62 -13.30
N ILE A 150 -14.08 -13.35 -12.47
CA ILE A 150 -15.24 -14.16 -12.86
C ILE A 150 -16.58 -13.45 -12.62
N GLY A 151 -16.57 -12.18 -12.21
CA GLY A 151 -17.75 -11.36 -12.03
C GLY A 151 -18.48 -11.56 -10.70
N GLU A 152 -17.84 -12.16 -9.70
CA GLU A 152 -18.43 -12.40 -8.39
C GLU A 152 -17.98 -11.36 -7.36
N SER A 153 -18.90 -10.97 -6.48
CA SER A 153 -18.61 -10.13 -5.32
C SER A 153 -18.05 -10.95 -4.16
N GLU A 154 -16.99 -10.44 -3.55
CA GLU A 154 -16.36 -11.03 -2.36
C GLU A 154 -16.67 -10.21 -1.09
N SER A 155 -17.69 -9.36 -1.10
CA SER A 155 -18.05 -8.48 0.02
C SER A 155 -18.46 -9.19 1.32
N SER A 156 -18.68 -10.50 1.27
CA SER A 156 -18.89 -11.35 2.46
C SER A 156 -17.60 -11.78 3.15
N LYS A 157 -16.45 -11.45 2.58
CA LYS A 157 -15.11 -11.83 3.09
C LYS A 157 -14.32 -10.61 3.49
N GLU A 158 -13.51 -10.78 4.51
CA GLU A 158 -12.47 -9.83 4.93
C GLU A 158 -11.12 -10.52 4.76
N TYR A 159 -10.17 -9.85 4.12
CA TYR A 159 -8.84 -10.37 3.85
C TYR A 159 -7.82 -9.73 4.77
N THR A 160 -6.92 -10.55 5.29
CA THR A 160 -5.78 -10.10 6.10
C THR A 160 -4.47 -10.56 5.47
N LEU A 161 -3.49 -9.64 5.44
CA LEU A 161 -2.14 -9.88 4.95
C LEU A 161 -1.14 -9.28 5.92
N CYS A 162 -0.24 -10.10 6.44
CA CYS A 162 0.80 -9.67 7.37
C CYS A 162 2.17 -9.66 6.69
N PHE A 163 2.86 -8.51 6.76
CA PHE A 163 4.26 -8.34 6.41
C PHE A 163 5.07 -8.19 7.69
N ASP A 164 5.72 -9.24 8.14
CA ASP A 164 6.69 -9.15 9.22
C ASP A 164 8.11 -9.18 8.65
N LEU A 165 8.66 -7.99 8.41
CA LEU A 165 10.01 -7.85 7.88
C LEU A 165 11.09 -8.03 8.95
N ASN A 166 10.75 -8.05 10.25
CA ASN A 166 11.73 -8.31 11.30
C ASN A 166 12.29 -9.73 11.19
N SER A 167 11.48 -10.68 10.73
CA SER A 167 11.92 -12.07 10.53
C SER A 167 12.99 -12.21 9.46
N TYR A 168 13.18 -11.18 8.61
CA TYR A 168 14.16 -11.16 7.52
C TYR A 168 15.29 -10.14 7.71
N ASP A 169 15.34 -9.42 8.82
CA ASP A 169 16.30 -8.32 9.03
C ASP A 169 17.76 -8.79 8.94
N SER A 170 18.10 -9.97 9.46
CA SER A 170 19.43 -10.55 9.34
C SER A 170 19.81 -10.83 7.88
N ASP A 171 18.86 -11.35 7.09
CA ASP A 171 19.06 -11.71 5.70
C ASP A 171 19.17 -10.47 4.81
N PHE A 172 18.51 -9.36 5.19
CA PHE A 172 18.61 -8.09 4.49
C PHE A 172 19.95 -7.38 4.73
N ILE A 173 20.51 -7.50 5.94
CA ILE A 173 21.70 -6.75 6.39
C ILE A 173 22.95 -7.59 6.29
N ASP A 174 22.92 -8.84 6.72
CA ASP A 174 24.08 -9.71 6.95
C ASP A 174 24.28 -10.80 5.89
N GLY A 175 23.32 -11.07 5.03
CA GLY A 175 23.36 -12.14 4.03
C GLY A 175 24.56 -12.12 3.07
N ALA A 176 25.36 -11.03 3.09
CA ALA A 176 26.58 -10.92 2.31
C ALA A 176 27.86 -11.22 3.14
N LYS A 177 27.80 -11.33 4.48
CA LYS A 177 29.00 -11.42 5.34
C LYS A 177 29.49 -12.85 5.55
N ASP A 178 28.60 -13.83 5.51
CA ASP A 178 28.93 -15.24 5.85
C ASP A 178 28.96 -16.20 4.66
N GLY A 179 29.02 -15.68 3.41
CA GLY A 179 29.04 -16.53 2.21
C GLY A 179 27.70 -17.20 1.91
N ASN A 180 26.63 -16.87 2.63
CA ASN A 180 25.27 -17.22 2.28
C ASN A 180 24.78 -16.32 1.15
N GLU A 181 24.24 -16.93 0.10
CA GLU A 181 23.49 -16.20 -0.92
C GLU A 181 22.32 -15.51 -0.21
N GLY A 182 22.31 -14.17 -0.17
CA GLY A 182 21.24 -13.42 0.50
C GLY A 182 19.86 -13.77 -0.07
N LEU A 183 18.81 -13.56 0.70
CA LEU A 183 17.42 -13.87 0.33
C LEU A 183 16.98 -13.06 -0.89
N TYR A 184 16.41 -13.73 -1.88
CA TYR A 184 15.85 -13.08 -3.06
C TYR A 184 14.42 -12.60 -2.82
N LEU A 185 13.99 -11.59 -3.58
CA LEU A 185 12.67 -10.97 -3.43
C LEU A 185 11.51 -11.96 -3.66
N ASP A 186 11.68 -12.90 -4.57
CA ASP A 186 10.71 -13.96 -4.88
C ASP A 186 10.66 -15.11 -3.85
N GLU A 187 11.55 -15.08 -2.86
CA GLU A 187 11.56 -16.01 -1.73
C GLU A 187 10.81 -15.47 -0.49
N LEU A 188 10.44 -14.18 -0.51
CA LEU A 188 9.60 -13.63 0.53
C LEU A 188 8.18 -14.18 0.43
N ASN A 189 7.71 -14.78 1.51
CA ASN A 189 6.39 -15.36 1.59
C ASN A 189 5.54 -14.62 2.62
N PHE A 190 4.41 -14.07 2.17
CA PHE A 190 3.41 -13.42 3.01
C PHE A 190 2.10 -14.16 2.91
N LYS A 191 1.49 -14.42 4.07
CA LYS A 191 0.26 -15.22 4.14
C LYS A 191 -0.96 -14.32 3.97
N LEU A 192 -1.76 -14.61 2.93
CA LEU A 192 -3.08 -14.03 2.74
C LEU A 192 -4.12 -14.96 3.37
N GLU A 193 -4.89 -14.45 4.30
CA GLU A 193 -5.98 -15.14 4.96
C GLU A 193 -7.31 -14.46 4.63
N ASN A 194 -8.41 -15.19 4.74
CA ASN A 194 -9.76 -14.65 4.66
C ASN A 194 -10.62 -15.16 5.80
N GLN A 195 -11.55 -14.33 6.22
CA GLN A 195 -12.49 -14.63 7.30
C GLN A 195 -13.83 -13.93 7.05
N SER A 196 -14.82 -14.25 7.86
CA SER A 196 -16.01 -13.41 7.95
C SER A 196 -15.63 -12.01 8.44
N PRO A 197 -16.31 -10.95 7.98
CA PRO A 197 -16.01 -9.59 8.41
C PRO A 197 -15.98 -9.46 9.92
N ASN A 198 -14.99 -8.74 10.42
CA ASN A 198 -14.77 -8.45 11.84
C ASN A 198 -14.31 -6.99 12.05
N VAL A 199 -13.35 -6.53 11.27
CA VAL A 199 -12.87 -5.13 11.34
C VAL A 199 -13.87 -4.21 10.62
N PHE A 200 -14.34 -4.63 9.44
CA PHE A 200 -15.32 -3.89 8.65
C PHE A 200 -16.74 -4.43 8.87
N GLU A 201 -17.19 -4.40 10.13
CA GLU A 201 -18.58 -4.59 10.51
C GLU A 201 -19.35 -3.28 10.50
N GLU A 202 -20.69 -3.36 10.58
CA GLU A 202 -21.52 -2.17 10.67
C GLU A 202 -21.25 -1.40 11.97
N HIS A 203 -20.63 -0.24 11.87
CA HIS A 203 -20.42 0.67 12.99
C HIS A 203 -20.40 2.13 12.54
N ASP A 204 -20.80 3.02 13.43
CA ASP A 204 -20.69 4.46 13.18
C ASP A 204 -19.25 4.92 13.33
N VAL A 205 -18.77 5.69 12.37
CA VAL A 205 -17.47 6.36 12.43
C VAL A 205 -17.67 7.87 12.61
N THR A 206 -16.91 8.48 13.50
CA THR A 206 -16.87 9.93 13.67
C THR A 206 -15.47 10.45 13.41
N ILE A 207 -15.35 11.39 12.49
CA ILE A 207 -14.09 12.04 12.12
C ILE A 207 -14.33 13.55 12.12
N ASN A 208 -13.55 14.30 12.89
CA ASN A 208 -13.69 15.77 13.01
C ASN A 208 -15.14 16.24 13.24
N ASN A 209 -15.89 15.56 14.12
CA ASN A 209 -17.30 15.78 14.42
C ASN A 209 -18.29 15.48 13.27
N LEU A 210 -17.83 14.96 12.15
CA LEU A 210 -18.68 14.40 11.10
C LEU A 210 -18.96 12.94 11.41
N LYS A 211 -20.25 12.58 11.40
CA LYS A 211 -20.70 11.20 11.61
C LYS A 211 -20.96 10.55 10.26
N PHE A 212 -20.34 9.40 10.04
CA PHE A 212 -20.54 8.58 8.86
C PHE A 212 -21.47 7.39 9.19
N ASP A 213 -22.45 7.15 8.33
CA ASP A 213 -23.41 6.07 8.51
C ASP A 213 -22.67 4.71 8.51
N LYS A 214 -23.07 3.83 9.42
CA LYS A 214 -22.51 2.48 9.53
C LYS A 214 -22.59 1.67 8.22
N ARG A 215 -23.59 1.91 7.38
CA ARG A 215 -23.72 1.26 6.07
C ARG A 215 -22.63 1.66 5.08
N GLU A 216 -22.01 2.83 5.29
CA GLU A 216 -20.90 3.30 4.46
C GLU A 216 -19.53 2.79 4.95
N ASN A 217 -19.49 2.15 6.11
CA ASN A 217 -18.26 1.71 6.77
C ASN A 217 -18.05 0.19 6.72
N ILE A 218 -18.88 -0.54 5.99
CA ILE A 218 -18.81 -2.01 5.90
C ILE A 218 -17.77 -2.53 4.90
N HIS A 219 -17.00 -1.66 4.28
CA HIS A 219 -15.92 -1.98 3.35
C HIS A 219 -14.80 -0.95 3.47
N GLY A 220 -13.62 -1.29 3.00
CA GLY A 220 -12.46 -0.40 3.02
C GLY A 220 -11.15 -1.11 3.24
N THR A 221 -10.15 -0.34 3.68
CA THR A 221 -8.81 -0.87 4.00
C THR A 221 -8.31 -0.27 5.31
N ARG A 222 -7.73 -1.12 6.16
CA ARG A 222 -7.02 -0.75 7.37
C ARG A 222 -5.59 -1.28 7.30
N ILE A 223 -4.65 -0.38 7.46
CA ILE A 223 -3.22 -0.68 7.53
C ILE A 223 -2.74 -0.34 8.95
N GLU A 224 -2.29 -1.33 9.69
CA GLU A 224 -1.69 -1.17 10.99
C GLU A 224 -0.18 -1.41 10.88
N ILE A 225 0.62 -0.41 11.30
CA ILE A 225 2.07 -0.41 11.19
C ILE A 225 2.65 -0.38 12.59
N SER A 226 3.44 -1.36 12.95
CA SER A 226 4.16 -1.48 14.21
C SER A 226 5.66 -1.71 13.99
N ASN A 227 6.43 -1.86 15.08
CA ASN A 227 7.89 -1.82 15.02
C ASN A 227 8.35 -0.60 14.22
N LEU A 228 7.90 0.56 14.69
CA LEU A 228 8.01 1.83 13.98
C LEU A 228 9.45 2.29 13.83
N SER A 229 9.74 2.87 12.67
CA SER A 229 11.01 3.50 12.34
C SER A 229 10.92 5.02 12.46
N GLY A 230 12.08 5.68 12.59
CA GLY A 230 12.16 7.13 12.61
C GLY A 230 11.80 7.75 13.96
N SER A 231 11.31 8.97 13.93
CA SER A 231 10.90 9.72 15.13
C SER A 231 9.64 10.52 14.84
N TRP A 232 8.75 10.62 15.81
CA TRP A 232 7.52 11.39 15.71
C TRP A 232 7.50 12.55 16.70
N SER A 233 6.74 13.58 16.40
CA SER A 233 6.51 14.73 17.27
C SER A 233 5.31 15.52 16.77
N LEU A 234 4.67 16.30 17.62
CA LEU A 234 3.57 17.20 17.23
C LEU A 234 3.96 18.15 16.09
N ALA A 235 5.23 18.59 16.05
CA ALA A 235 5.74 19.42 14.96
C ALA A 235 5.72 18.70 13.60
N LYS A 236 5.93 17.39 13.57
CA LYS A 236 5.86 16.57 12.34
C LYS A 236 4.42 16.30 11.88
N LEU A 237 3.43 16.31 12.78
CA LEU A 237 2.02 16.14 12.41
C LEU A 237 1.44 17.36 11.71
N LYS A 238 1.88 18.58 12.09
CA LYS A 238 1.36 19.82 11.52
C LYS A 238 1.49 19.88 9.99
N PRO A 239 2.65 19.64 9.36
CA PRO A 239 2.77 19.63 7.91
C PRO A 239 1.93 18.55 7.22
N ILE A 240 1.71 17.40 7.87
CA ILE A 240 0.79 16.38 7.36
C ILE A 240 -0.63 16.98 7.29
N LYS A 241 -1.10 17.56 8.39
CA LYS A 241 -2.41 18.22 8.45
C LYS A 241 -2.54 19.34 7.41
N ASP A 242 -1.53 20.21 7.30
CA ASP A 242 -1.53 21.31 6.35
C ASP A 242 -1.52 20.82 4.88
N SER A 243 -0.83 19.72 4.59
CA SER A 243 -0.85 19.08 3.27
C SER A 243 -2.24 18.56 2.92
N PHE A 244 -2.98 18.06 3.90
CA PHE A 244 -4.35 17.58 3.69
C PHE A 244 -5.33 18.68 3.42
N LEU A 245 -5.25 19.78 4.14
CA LEU A 245 -6.09 20.94 3.89
C LEU A 245 -5.91 21.43 2.45
N ARG A 246 -4.66 21.48 1.95
CA ARG A 246 -4.36 21.82 0.54
C ARG A 246 -4.86 20.77 -0.45
N PHE A 247 -4.81 19.48 -0.11
CA PHE A 247 -5.37 18.42 -0.94
C PHE A 247 -6.88 18.56 -1.03
N GLY A 248 -7.57 18.83 0.07
CA GLY A 248 -9.00 19.12 0.10
C GLY A 248 -9.37 20.30 -0.77
N ASP A 249 -8.63 21.39 -0.71
CA ASP A 249 -8.84 22.59 -1.52
C ASP A 249 -8.60 22.32 -3.01
N LEU A 250 -7.51 21.64 -3.39
CA LEU A 250 -7.21 21.27 -4.78
C LEU A 250 -8.27 20.35 -5.39
N PHE A 251 -8.89 19.49 -4.59
CA PHE A 251 -9.94 18.59 -5.05
C PHE A 251 -11.32 19.28 -5.13
N ASN A 252 -11.56 20.29 -4.31
CA ASN A 252 -12.77 21.11 -4.37
C ASN A 252 -12.75 22.11 -5.55
N GLU A 253 -11.59 22.56 -6.01
CA GLU A 253 -11.48 23.47 -7.16
C GLU A 253 -11.66 22.78 -8.52
N VAL A 254 -11.46 21.47 -8.62
CA VAL A 254 -11.60 20.70 -9.87
C VAL A 254 -13.04 20.23 -10.08
N ILE A 255 -13.91 20.31 -9.09
CA ILE A 255 -15.30 19.87 -9.16
C ILE A 255 -16.21 21.10 -9.25
N SER A 256 -16.91 21.22 -10.40
CA SER A 256 -17.95 22.23 -10.60
C SER A 256 -18.96 22.23 -9.46
N PRO A 257 -19.44 23.41 -8.98
CA PRO A 257 -20.33 23.55 -7.81
C PRO A 257 -21.65 22.78 -7.88
N ASN A 258 -21.99 22.18 -9.00
CA ASN A 258 -23.25 21.45 -9.26
C ASN A 258 -23.10 19.91 -9.30
N GLU A 259 -21.90 19.37 -9.13
CA GLU A 259 -21.70 17.92 -9.10
C GLU A 259 -21.29 17.46 -7.71
N ILE A 260 -22.24 16.84 -7.02
CA ILE A 260 -22.13 15.98 -5.83
C ILE A 260 -20.95 16.33 -4.90
N GLN A 261 -21.27 16.82 -3.72
CA GLN A 261 -20.35 17.06 -2.62
C GLN A 261 -19.50 15.80 -2.33
N ASN A 262 -18.34 15.71 -2.95
CA ASN A 262 -17.30 14.73 -2.62
C ASN A 262 -16.59 15.20 -1.35
N ASN A 263 -17.18 14.99 -0.20
CA ASN A 263 -16.60 15.32 1.10
C ASN A 263 -15.59 14.22 1.48
N PHE A 264 -14.35 14.32 0.97
CA PHE A 264 -13.25 13.54 1.52
C PHE A 264 -12.84 14.13 2.86
N SER A 265 -13.09 13.40 3.94
CA SER A 265 -12.76 13.81 5.30
C SER A 265 -11.60 12.99 5.82
N PHE A 266 -10.71 13.61 6.58
CA PHE A 266 -9.66 12.89 7.29
C PHE A 266 -9.60 13.30 8.75
N GLY A 267 -9.19 12.35 9.62
CA GLY A 267 -8.97 12.58 11.04
C GLY A 267 -7.58 12.08 11.46
N ILE A 268 -6.98 12.79 12.41
CA ILE A 268 -5.74 12.39 13.09
C ILE A 268 -6.09 12.15 14.56
#